data_1ceb884aab6f7c764892049ed2609f8f
#
_entry.id   1ceb884aab6f7c764892049ed2609f8f
#
_cell.length_a   1.000
_cell.length_b   1.000
_cell.length_c   1.000
_cell.angle_alpha   90.00
_cell.angle_beta   90.00
_cell.angle_gamma   90.00
#
_symmetry.space_group_name_H-M   'P 1'
#
loop_
_entity.id
_entity.type
_entity.pdbx_description
1 polymer ?
#
loop_
_entity_poly.entity_id
_entity_poly.type
_entity_poly.pdbx_seq_one_letter_code
_entity_poly.pdbx_strand_id
1 'polypeptide(L)'
;MGGLPTNRTVSGFAVDPTNPTIMYAAMRDGLFKSTDGGETWRTVGKALKNLAAVAVHPKRPTEVYAATAEGVIHRSPDGGTTWERQP
;
A
#
# COMPACT_ATOMS: atom_id res chain seq x y z
N MET A 1 12.19 -11.95 0.85
CA MET A 1 11.63 -11.90 1.29
C MET A 1 11.60 -11.48 2.52
N GLY A 2 11.15 -11.43 3.32
CA GLY A 2 11.26 -10.98 4.63
C GLY A 2 10.34 -9.85 4.93
N GLY A 3 10.62 -9.19 6.00
CA GLY A 3 9.78 -8.11 6.48
C GLY A 3 10.03 -6.79 5.79
N LEU A 4 9.44 -5.75 6.36
CA LEU A 4 9.66 -4.40 5.87
C LEU A 4 11.09 -3.96 6.16
N PRO A 5 11.61 -3.03 5.37
CA PRO A 5 12.93 -2.47 5.67
C PRO A 5 12.96 -1.85 7.06
N THR A 6 13.92 -2.24 7.86
CA THR A 6 13.95 -1.83 9.26
C THR A 6 14.50 -0.42 9.46
N ASN A 7 15.19 0.12 8.47
CA ASN A 7 15.76 1.45 8.59
C ASN A 7 14.88 2.53 7.94
N ARG A 8 13.62 2.22 7.72
CA ARG A 8 12.69 3.13 7.07
C ARG A 8 11.48 3.35 7.92
N THR A 9 10.89 4.53 7.78
CA THR A 9 9.66 4.86 8.50
C THR A 9 8.46 4.53 7.66
N VAL A 10 7.47 3.87 8.26
CA VAL A 10 6.20 3.62 7.62
C VAL A 10 5.35 4.88 7.74
N SER A 11 4.98 5.45 6.59
CA SER A 11 4.19 6.68 6.55
C SER A 11 2.70 6.42 6.65
N GLY A 12 2.25 5.25 6.20
CA GLY A 12 0.83 4.89 6.26
C GLY A 12 0.68 3.38 6.31
N PHE A 13 -0.45 2.94 6.85
CA PHE A 13 -0.69 1.52 7.03
C PHE A 13 -2.18 1.26 6.86
N ALA A 14 -2.55 0.19 6.17
CA ALA A 14 -3.95 -0.17 5.97
C ALA A 14 -4.10 -1.68 5.97
N VAL A 15 -5.25 -2.14 6.44
CA VAL A 15 -5.58 -3.56 6.53
C VAL A 15 -6.88 -3.78 5.76
N ASP A 16 -6.94 -4.85 4.99
CA ASP A 16 -8.17 -5.25 4.31
C ASP A 16 -9.21 -5.61 5.37
N PRO A 17 -10.34 -4.90 5.42
CA PRO A 17 -11.33 -5.15 6.48
C PRO A 17 -12.02 -6.49 6.35
N THR A 18 -11.98 -7.13 5.19
CA THR A 18 -12.61 -8.43 5.00
C THR A 18 -11.62 -9.58 5.15
N ASN A 19 -10.32 -9.27 5.16
CA ASN A 19 -9.29 -10.28 5.31
C ASN A 19 -8.07 -9.67 5.99
N PRO A 20 -8.01 -9.73 7.33
CA PRO A 20 -6.95 -9.03 8.07
C PRO A 20 -5.52 -9.51 7.80
N THR A 21 -5.35 -10.64 7.11
CA THR A 21 -4.01 -11.07 6.74
C THR A 21 -3.45 -10.26 5.58
N ILE A 22 -4.29 -9.48 4.88
CA ILE A 22 -3.83 -8.63 3.79
C ILE A 22 -3.62 -7.22 4.32
N MET A 23 -2.38 -6.75 4.22
CA MET A 23 -1.98 -5.46 4.77
C MET A 23 -1.15 -4.69 3.76
N TYR A 24 -1.18 -3.37 3.89
CA TYR A 24 -0.40 -2.47 3.04
C TYR A 24 0.36 -1.49 3.92
N ALA A 25 1.61 -1.23 3.56
CA ALA A 25 2.43 -0.25 4.26
C ALA A 25 3.00 0.73 3.24
N ALA A 26 2.74 2.02 3.45
CA ALA A 26 3.22 3.07 2.58
C ALA A 26 4.53 3.62 3.14
N MET A 27 5.55 3.64 2.31
CA MET A 27 6.86 4.16 2.68
C MET A 27 7.32 5.12 1.60
N ARG A 28 8.37 5.87 1.88
CA ARG A 28 8.86 6.85 0.90
C ARG A 28 9.25 6.21 -0.42
N ASP A 29 9.75 4.99 -0.36
CA ASP A 29 10.25 4.30 -1.54
C ASP A 29 9.19 3.56 -2.33
N GLY A 30 7.98 3.45 -1.79
CA GLY A 30 6.94 2.73 -2.49
C GLY A 30 5.93 2.12 -1.54
N LEU A 31 5.11 1.24 -2.08
CA LEU A 31 4.07 0.57 -1.32
C LEU A 31 4.40 -0.91 -1.19
N PHE A 32 4.24 -1.43 0.02
CA PHE A 32 4.50 -2.83 0.32
C PHE A 32 3.20 -3.52 0.70
N LYS A 33 3.08 -4.78 0.35
CA LYS A 33 1.88 -5.57 0.64
C LYS A 33 2.28 -6.88 1.29
N SER A 34 1.53 -7.28 2.31
CA SER A 34 1.65 -8.60 2.94
C SER A 34 0.33 -9.34 2.77
N THR A 35 0.41 -10.66 2.55
CA THR A 35 -0.77 -11.51 2.49
C THR A 35 -0.76 -12.57 3.57
N ASP A 36 0.18 -12.49 4.50
CA ASP A 36 0.33 -13.48 5.57
C ASP A 36 0.38 -12.83 6.96
N GLY A 37 -0.34 -11.72 7.12
CA GLY A 37 -0.45 -11.09 8.42
C GLY A 37 0.77 -10.29 8.84
N GLY A 38 1.59 -9.90 7.89
CA GLY A 38 2.76 -9.08 8.18
C GLY A 38 4.06 -9.86 8.32
N GLU A 39 4.03 -11.17 8.09
CA GLU A 39 5.24 -11.95 8.21
C GLU A 39 6.21 -11.71 7.06
N THR A 40 5.69 -11.62 5.85
CA THR A 40 6.51 -11.29 4.69
C THR A 40 5.85 -10.17 3.90
N TRP A 41 6.67 -9.34 3.27
CA TRP A 41 6.21 -8.18 2.52
C TRP A 41 6.87 -8.14 1.15
N ARG A 42 6.13 -7.64 0.18
CA ARG A 42 6.68 -7.45 -1.17
C ARG A 42 6.24 -6.11 -1.70
N THR A 43 7.04 -5.57 -2.61
CA THR A 43 6.74 -4.28 -3.23
C THR A 43 5.62 -4.45 -4.26
N VAL A 44 4.58 -3.63 -4.16
CA VAL A 44 3.50 -3.64 -5.13
C VAL A 44 3.32 -2.29 -5.81
N GLY A 45 4.00 -1.26 -5.33
CA GLY A 45 3.92 0.06 -5.94
C GLY A 45 5.29 0.65 -6.12
N LYS A 46 6.13 -0.01 -6.93
CA LYS A 46 7.49 0.41 -7.12
C LYS A 46 7.62 1.80 -7.70
N ALA A 47 6.69 2.18 -8.58
CA ALA A 47 6.70 3.51 -9.20
C ALA A 47 6.15 4.59 -8.29
N LEU A 48 5.54 4.22 -7.16
CA LEU A 48 4.97 5.17 -6.24
C LEU A 48 6.05 5.66 -5.30
N LYS A 49 6.23 6.97 -5.24
CA LYS A 49 7.27 7.59 -4.41
C LYS A 49 6.67 8.60 -3.46
N ASN A 50 7.37 8.87 -2.38
CA ASN A 50 6.96 9.87 -1.39
C ASN A 50 5.55 9.63 -0.86
N LEU A 51 5.22 8.38 -0.61
CA LEU A 51 3.88 8.05 -0.12
C LEU A 51 3.70 8.54 1.30
N ALA A 52 2.55 9.14 1.57
CA ALA A 52 2.18 9.64 2.88
C ALA A 52 1.05 8.84 3.51
N ALA A 53 0.25 8.15 2.69
CA ALA A 53 -0.91 7.43 3.20
C ALA A 53 -1.32 6.31 2.25
N VAL A 54 -2.01 5.32 2.79
CA VAL A 54 -2.62 4.26 2.01
C VAL A 54 -3.97 3.92 2.65
N ALA A 55 -4.95 3.55 1.84
CA ALA A 55 -6.27 3.19 2.32
C ALA A 55 -6.85 2.09 1.45
N VAL A 56 -7.66 1.22 2.07
CA VAL A 56 -8.37 0.14 1.38
C VAL A 56 -9.85 0.47 1.42
N HIS A 57 -10.52 0.34 0.27
CA HIS A 57 -11.94 0.62 0.20
C HIS A 57 -12.69 -0.42 1.06
N PRO A 58 -13.54 0.02 2.00
CA PRO A 58 -14.15 -0.93 2.94
C PRO A 58 -15.11 -1.93 2.31
N LYS A 59 -15.71 -1.59 1.18
CA LYS A 59 -16.65 -2.48 0.50
C LYS A 59 -16.05 -3.20 -0.69
N ARG A 60 -14.94 -2.69 -1.21
CA ARG A 60 -14.23 -3.29 -2.35
C ARG A 60 -12.76 -3.35 -2.00
N PRO A 61 -12.35 -4.36 -1.23
CA PRO A 61 -10.98 -4.40 -0.69
C PRO A 61 -9.87 -4.51 -1.75
N THR A 62 -10.19 -4.89 -2.97
CA THR A 62 -9.20 -4.85 -4.04
C THR A 62 -8.94 -3.43 -4.52
N GLU A 63 -9.79 -2.47 -4.14
CA GLU A 63 -9.61 -1.08 -4.51
C GLU A 63 -8.78 -0.40 -3.43
N VAL A 64 -7.55 -0.03 -3.78
CA VAL A 64 -6.59 0.52 -2.84
C VAL A 64 -6.18 1.90 -3.33
N TYR A 65 -6.03 2.83 -2.39
CA TYR A 65 -5.62 4.20 -2.69
C TYR A 65 -4.31 4.51 -1.98
N ALA A 66 -3.41 5.18 -2.68
CA ALA A 66 -2.15 5.63 -2.08
C ALA A 66 -1.97 7.10 -2.41
N ALA A 67 -1.64 7.89 -1.40
CA ALA A 67 -1.49 9.33 -1.56
C ALA A 67 -0.05 9.72 -1.28
N THR A 68 0.47 10.63 -2.11
CA THR A 68 1.83 11.15 -1.92
C THR A 68 1.80 12.39 -1.04
N ALA A 69 2.98 12.77 -0.56
CA ALA A 69 3.13 13.98 0.22
C ALA A 69 2.80 15.23 -0.59
N GLU A 70 2.90 15.16 -1.91
CA GLU A 70 2.57 16.28 -2.78
C GLU A 70 1.08 16.39 -3.08
N GLY A 71 0.27 15.43 -2.62
CA GLY A 71 -1.16 15.47 -2.84
C GLY A 71 -1.63 14.68 -4.06
N VAL A 72 -0.78 13.88 -4.65
CA VAL A 72 -1.17 13.04 -5.79
C VAL A 72 -1.79 11.75 -5.26
N ILE A 73 -2.91 11.35 -5.82
CA ILE A 73 -3.60 10.13 -5.43
C ILE A 73 -3.49 9.09 -6.54
N HIS A 74 -3.09 7.89 -6.16
CA HIS A 74 -3.04 6.75 -7.06
C HIS A 74 -4.08 5.73 -6.61
N ARG A 75 -4.72 5.09 -7.56
CA ARG A 75 -5.75 4.10 -7.28
C ARG A 75 -5.40 2.79 -7.96
N SER A 76 -5.58 1.70 -7.24
CA SER A 76 -5.43 0.36 -7.80
C SER A 76 -6.77 -0.37 -7.69
N PRO A 77 -7.32 -0.90 -8.79
CA PRO A 77 -8.55 -1.68 -8.73
C PRO A 77 -8.31 -3.16 -8.44
N ASP A 78 -7.07 -3.59 -8.39
CA ASP A 78 -6.73 -5.01 -8.36
C ASP A 78 -5.74 -5.39 -7.26
N GLY A 79 -5.86 -4.73 -6.12
CA GLY A 79 -5.05 -5.10 -4.96
C GLY A 79 -3.59 -4.71 -5.06
N GLY A 80 -3.28 -3.70 -5.82
CA GLY A 80 -1.93 -3.19 -5.92
C GLY A 80 -1.16 -3.67 -7.14
N THR A 81 -1.79 -4.47 -8.01
CA THR A 81 -1.11 -4.98 -9.19
C THR A 81 -0.88 -3.89 -10.23
N THR A 82 -1.90 -3.07 -10.48
CA THR A 82 -1.76 -1.94 -11.39
C THR A 82 -2.22 -0.67 -10.68
N TRP A 83 -1.71 0.47 -11.11
CA TRP A 83 -2.00 1.75 -10.49
C TRP A 83 -2.33 2.81 -11.52
N GLU A 84 -3.32 3.64 -11.19
CA GLU A 84 -3.72 4.77 -12.01
C GLU A 84 -3.66 6.03 -11.19
N ARG A 85 -3.11 7.09 -11.78
CA ARG A 85 -3.09 8.37 -11.11
C ARG A 85 -4.46 9.01 -11.24
N GLN A 86 -5.01 9.45 -10.11
CA GLN A 86 -6.31 10.11 -10.12
C GLN A 86 -6.13 11.59 -10.46
N PRO A 87 -7.02 12.17 -11.27
CA PRO A 87 -6.93 13.59 -11.63
C PRO A 87 -7.17 14.54 -10.46
#